data_b33dce7adb9789870609811207e8813a
#
_entry.id   b33dce7adb9789870609811207e8813a
#
_cell.length_a   1.000
_cell.length_b   1.000
_cell.length_c   1.000
_cell.angle_alpha   90.00
_cell.angle_beta   90.00
_cell.angle_gamma   90.00
#
_symmetry.space_group_name_H-M   'P 1'
#
loop_
_entity.id
_entity.type
_entity.pdbx_description
1 polymer ?
#
loop_
_entity_poly.entity_id
_entity_poly.type
_entity_poly.pdbx_seq_one_letter_code
_entity_poly.pdbx_strand_id
1 'polypeptide(L)'
;VEVVPGLGKVFESGPDDDYGAPPEPINTTESRRRQQAAIRRNPRDLQGAVTILPGVGEATAEQLGRLDIEKVIDLLWHLPTRYDDYSQVRTIDKLEPGEQVTVIANLWDVRERKISMKRSIVEGILGDSTGTLHAVWFNKWIIKQLKPNSMLRFSGTVGLHRGKKSLENPVFE
;
A
#
# COMPACT_ATOMS: atom_id res chain seq x y z
N VAL A 1 39.28 11.76 65.38
CA VAL A 1 37.91 11.31 65.61
C VAL A 1 37.04 12.56 65.69
N GLU A 2 36.42 12.91 64.55
CA GLU A 2 35.60 14.09 64.42
C GLU A 2 34.15 13.65 64.33
N VAL A 3 33.37 14.03 65.30
CA VAL A 3 31.94 13.81 65.38
C VAL A 3 31.25 14.96 64.67
N VAL A 4 30.51 14.67 63.59
CA VAL A 4 29.63 15.63 62.97
C VAL A 4 28.27 15.56 63.59
N PRO A 5 27.76 16.64 64.19
CA PRO A 5 26.41 16.69 64.76
C PRO A 5 25.45 17.26 63.70
N GLY A 6 24.28 16.66 63.64
CA GLY A 6 23.12 17.34 63.12
C GLY A 6 22.49 16.75 61.89
N LEU A 7 21.36 16.14 62.14
CA LEU A 7 20.09 16.45 61.50
C LEU A 7 19.07 15.35 61.84
N GLY A 8 18.63 15.38 63.04
CA GLY A 8 17.35 14.80 63.41
C GLY A 8 16.25 15.79 63.02
N LYS A 9 15.64 15.63 61.90
CA LYS A 9 14.26 16.08 61.68
C LYS A 9 13.37 14.87 61.65
N VAL A 10 12.76 14.65 62.80
CA VAL A 10 11.58 13.81 62.94
C VAL A 10 10.54 14.42 62.01
N PHE A 11 10.18 13.70 60.97
CA PHE A 11 9.00 14.02 60.16
C PHE A 11 7.79 13.67 61.05
N GLU A 12 7.18 14.69 61.65
CA GLU A 12 5.86 14.57 62.21
C GLU A 12 4.91 14.25 61.06
N SER A 13 4.26 13.11 61.14
CA SER A 13 3.13 12.73 60.31
C SER A 13 2.02 13.76 60.53
N GLY A 14 1.80 14.62 59.51
CA GLY A 14 0.63 15.47 59.43
C GLY A 14 -0.65 14.62 59.35
N PRO A 15 -1.78 15.17 59.77
CA PRO A 15 -3.02 14.45 59.80
C PRO A 15 -3.53 14.20 58.36
N ASP A 16 -3.84 12.93 58.15
CA ASP A 16 -4.79 12.44 57.14
C ASP A 16 -4.64 13.00 55.72
N ASP A 17 -3.59 12.57 55.02
CA ASP A 17 -3.66 12.50 53.57
C ASP A 17 -4.67 11.39 53.24
N ASP A 18 -5.92 11.81 53.04
CA ASP A 18 -6.98 11.02 52.41
C ASP A 18 -6.55 10.70 50.96
N TYR A 19 -5.70 9.69 50.82
CA TYR A 19 -5.51 9.02 49.55
C TYR A 19 -6.81 8.32 49.22
N GLY A 20 -7.71 9.08 48.56
CA GLY A 20 -8.93 8.54 48.03
C GLY A 20 -8.64 7.20 47.38
N ALA A 21 -9.46 6.21 47.66
CA ALA A 21 -9.34 4.87 47.10
C ALA A 21 -9.04 4.96 45.60
N PRO A 22 -8.12 4.15 45.07
CA PRO A 22 -7.82 4.18 43.62
C PRO A 22 -9.14 4.06 42.86
N PRO A 23 -9.35 4.88 41.83
CA PRO A 23 -10.59 4.88 41.07
C PRO A 23 -10.88 3.44 40.61
N GLU A 24 -12.06 2.95 40.97
CA GLU A 24 -12.48 1.61 40.58
C GLU A 24 -12.28 1.46 39.07
N PRO A 25 -11.75 0.31 38.60
CA PRO A 25 -11.56 0.09 37.18
C PRO A 25 -12.93 0.26 36.51
N ILE A 26 -13.03 1.25 35.61
CA ILE A 26 -14.26 1.57 34.88
C ILE A 26 -14.63 0.37 34.00
N ASN A 27 -15.33 -0.57 34.62
CA ASN A 27 -15.70 -1.85 34.02
C ASN A 27 -17.03 -1.68 33.28
N THR A 28 -17.13 -0.65 32.43
CA THR A 28 -18.30 -0.42 31.62
C THR A 28 -18.26 -1.34 30.42
N THR A 29 -19.43 -1.76 29.95
CA THR A 29 -19.58 -2.55 28.72
C THR A 29 -18.87 -1.90 27.52
N GLU A 30 -18.75 -0.57 27.56
CA GLU A 30 -18.09 0.23 26.53
C GLU A 30 -16.57 0.13 26.61
N SER A 31 -15.95 0.13 27.80
CA SER A 31 -14.50 -0.09 27.93
C SER A 31 -14.10 -1.51 27.55
N ARG A 32 -14.95 -2.51 27.85
CA ARG A 32 -14.75 -3.88 27.36
C ARG A 32 -14.84 -3.97 25.84
N ARG A 33 -15.83 -3.28 25.21
CA ARG A 33 -15.92 -3.20 23.75
C ARG A 33 -14.71 -2.49 23.12
N ARG A 34 -14.22 -1.41 23.72
CA ARG A 34 -13.00 -0.70 23.26
C ARG A 34 -11.75 -1.56 23.42
N GLN A 35 -11.60 -2.27 24.53
CA GLN A 35 -10.49 -3.22 24.72
C GLN A 35 -10.58 -4.40 23.75
N GLN A 36 -11.74 -4.99 23.55
CA GLN A 36 -11.94 -6.05 22.55
C GLN A 36 -11.71 -5.56 21.13
N ALA A 37 -12.11 -4.32 20.81
CA ALA A 37 -11.83 -3.70 19.52
C ALA A 37 -10.34 -3.40 19.33
N ALA A 38 -9.61 -3.03 20.41
CA ALA A 38 -8.17 -2.82 20.39
C ALA A 38 -7.40 -4.14 20.22
N ILE A 39 -7.85 -5.21 20.90
CA ILE A 39 -7.28 -6.56 20.74
C ILE A 39 -7.51 -7.07 19.32
N ARG A 40 -8.70 -6.82 18.75
CA ARG A 40 -9.02 -7.19 17.36
C ARG A 40 -8.24 -6.42 16.30
N ARG A 41 -7.60 -5.30 16.65
CA ARG A 41 -6.85 -4.44 15.73
C ARG A 41 -5.34 -4.46 15.95
N ASN A 42 -4.81 -5.48 16.62
CA ASN A 42 -3.37 -5.60 16.71
C ASN A 42 -2.84 -6.26 15.42
N PRO A 43 -2.27 -5.47 14.49
CA PRO A 43 -1.75 -6.01 13.22
C PRO A 43 -0.53 -6.92 13.42
N ARG A 44 -0.04 -7.07 14.65
CA ARG A 44 1.03 -8.00 15.01
C ARG A 44 0.53 -9.39 15.41
N ASP A 45 -0.77 -9.56 15.55
CA ASP A 45 -1.37 -10.87 15.80
C ASP A 45 -1.48 -11.66 14.49
N LEU A 46 -0.46 -12.45 14.21
CA LEU A 46 -0.39 -13.27 13.00
C LEU A 46 -1.48 -14.34 12.93
N GLN A 47 -2.01 -14.77 14.08
CA GLN A 47 -3.10 -15.76 14.15
C GLN A 47 -4.48 -15.11 14.12
N GLY A 48 -4.54 -13.79 14.18
CA GLY A 48 -5.79 -13.04 14.09
C GLY A 48 -6.39 -13.08 12.68
N ALA A 49 -7.73 -12.93 12.60
CA ALA A 49 -8.42 -12.84 11.31
C ALA A 49 -7.93 -11.64 10.49
N VAL A 50 -7.92 -11.75 9.16
CA VAL A 50 -7.48 -10.66 8.25
C VAL A 50 -8.23 -9.34 8.46
N THR A 51 -9.42 -9.38 9.02
CA THR A 51 -10.23 -8.19 9.33
C THR A 51 -9.64 -7.26 10.40
N ILE A 52 -8.60 -7.70 11.13
CA ILE A 52 -7.87 -6.82 12.06
C ILE A 52 -6.98 -5.81 11.33
N LEU A 53 -6.65 -6.08 10.06
CA LEU A 53 -5.80 -5.22 9.26
C LEU A 53 -6.56 -3.94 8.82
N PRO A 54 -5.90 -2.78 8.87
CA PRO A 54 -6.50 -1.53 8.37
C PRO A 54 -6.88 -1.66 6.90
N GLY A 55 -8.11 -1.31 6.56
CA GLY A 55 -8.61 -1.36 5.18
C GLY A 55 -9.17 -2.71 4.73
N VAL A 56 -9.09 -3.74 5.57
CA VAL A 56 -9.72 -5.04 5.31
C VAL A 56 -11.06 -5.12 6.03
N GLY A 57 -12.14 -4.89 5.31
CA GLY A 57 -13.51 -5.09 5.78
C GLY A 57 -14.03 -6.50 5.46
N GLU A 58 -15.27 -6.80 5.88
CA GLU A 58 -15.90 -8.11 5.66
C GLU A 58 -15.95 -8.53 4.18
N ALA A 59 -16.28 -7.60 3.28
CA ALA A 59 -16.32 -7.88 1.84
C ALA A 59 -14.94 -8.25 1.27
N THR A 60 -13.86 -7.62 1.76
CA THR A 60 -12.49 -7.95 1.36
C THR A 60 -12.06 -9.29 1.97
N ALA A 61 -12.44 -9.54 3.23
CA ALA A 61 -12.15 -10.81 3.90
C ALA A 61 -12.83 -11.99 3.20
N GLU A 62 -14.06 -11.81 2.72
CA GLU A 62 -14.77 -12.83 1.93
C GLU A 62 -14.03 -13.14 0.62
N GLN A 63 -13.50 -12.11 -0.06
CA GLN A 63 -12.70 -12.31 -1.28
C GLN A 63 -11.38 -13.01 -0.98
N LEU A 64 -10.71 -12.67 0.13
CA LEU A 64 -9.50 -13.35 0.58
C LEU A 64 -9.78 -14.81 0.97
N GLY A 65 -10.92 -15.10 1.59
CA GLY A 65 -11.36 -16.46 1.91
C GLY A 65 -11.50 -17.37 0.70
N ARG A 66 -11.78 -16.83 -0.50
CA ARG A 66 -11.77 -17.61 -1.77
C ARG A 66 -10.38 -18.06 -2.20
N LEU A 67 -9.35 -17.48 -1.60
CA LEU A 67 -7.92 -17.83 -1.80
C LEU A 67 -7.38 -18.59 -0.58
N ASP A 68 -8.25 -19.09 0.31
CA ASP A 68 -7.90 -19.76 1.56
C ASP A 68 -7.09 -18.86 2.53
N ILE A 69 -7.30 -17.56 2.44
CA ILE A 69 -6.64 -16.56 3.30
C ILE A 69 -7.65 -16.06 4.34
N GLU A 70 -7.60 -16.60 5.55
CA GLU A 70 -8.49 -16.22 6.65
C GLU A 70 -7.74 -15.45 7.76
N LYS A 71 -6.46 -15.74 7.96
CA LYS A 71 -5.61 -15.16 9.00
C LYS A 71 -4.52 -14.27 8.40
N VAL A 72 -3.97 -13.40 9.22
CA VAL A 72 -2.84 -12.54 8.81
C VAL A 72 -1.64 -13.37 8.36
N ILE A 73 -1.38 -14.50 9.01
CA ILE A 73 -0.27 -15.39 8.63
C ILE A 73 -0.47 -15.98 7.23
N ASP A 74 -1.70 -16.31 6.86
CA ASP A 74 -1.99 -16.89 5.54
C ASP A 74 -1.66 -15.88 4.44
N LEU A 75 -1.93 -14.59 4.68
CA LEU A 75 -1.57 -13.51 3.77
C LEU A 75 -0.05 -13.40 3.58
N LEU A 76 0.74 -13.59 4.63
CA LEU A 76 2.21 -13.57 4.57
C LEU A 76 2.77 -14.78 3.79
N TRP A 77 2.11 -15.93 3.90
CA TRP A 77 2.51 -17.14 3.18
C TRP A 77 1.94 -17.23 1.76
N HIS A 78 1.04 -16.32 1.39
CA HIS A 78 0.51 -16.25 0.04
C HIS A 78 1.55 -15.63 -0.90
N LEU A 79 2.47 -16.47 -1.34
CA LEU A 79 3.56 -16.07 -2.23
C LEU A 79 3.03 -15.81 -3.64
N PRO A 80 3.63 -14.86 -4.40
CA PRO A 80 3.28 -14.63 -5.79
C PRO A 80 3.44 -15.92 -6.60
N THR A 81 2.43 -16.25 -7.39
CA THR A 81 2.46 -17.41 -8.29
C THR A 81 3.14 -17.12 -9.62
N ARG A 82 3.36 -15.82 -9.91
CA ARG A 82 3.96 -15.36 -11.14
C ARG A 82 4.95 -14.24 -10.86
N TYR A 83 6.10 -14.35 -11.54
CA TYR A 83 7.09 -13.28 -11.61
C TYR A 83 7.13 -12.77 -13.05
N ASP A 84 6.92 -11.49 -13.24
CA ASP A 84 7.08 -10.85 -14.54
C ASP A 84 8.54 -10.39 -14.67
N ASP A 85 9.25 -10.92 -15.67
CA ASP A 85 10.64 -10.55 -15.95
C ASP A 85 10.69 -9.38 -16.90
N TYR A 86 11.01 -8.20 -16.38
CA TYR A 86 11.19 -6.97 -17.14
C TYR A 86 12.67 -6.61 -17.35
N SER A 87 13.58 -7.57 -17.25
CA SER A 87 15.02 -7.33 -17.43
C SER A 87 15.39 -7.00 -18.88
N GLN A 88 14.56 -7.40 -19.85
CA GLN A 88 14.82 -7.16 -21.27
C GLN A 88 14.50 -5.72 -21.66
N VAL A 89 15.54 -4.88 -21.74
CA VAL A 89 15.40 -3.54 -22.30
C VAL A 89 15.42 -3.63 -23.82
N ARG A 90 14.37 -3.10 -24.47
CA ARG A 90 14.18 -3.09 -25.94
C ARG A 90 13.93 -1.69 -26.43
N THR A 91 14.29 -1.46 -27.68
CA THR A 91 13.89 -0.25 -28.43
C THR A 91 12.52 -0.44 -29.05
N ILE A 92 11.81 0.66 -29.29
CA ILE A 92 10.40 0.63 -29.75
C ILE A 92 10.23 -0.10 -31.09
N ASP A 93 11.20 -0.01 -31.98
CA ASP A 93 11.17 -0.68 -33.30
C ASP A 93 11.16 -2.21 -33.19
N LYS A 94 11.83 -2.76 -32.17
CA LYS A 94 12.04 -4.20 -31.97
C LYS A 94 10.98 -4.89 -31.10
N LEU A 95 9.95 -4.18 -30.70
CA LEU A 95 8.89 -4.74 -29.87
C LEU A 95 8.00 -5.69 -30.66
N GLU A 96 7.63 -6.82 -30.03
CA GLU A 96 6.68 -7.76 -30.59
C GLU A 96 5.45 -7.93 -29.68
N PRO A 97 4.24 -8.06 -30.24
CA PRO A 97 3.04 -8.29 -29.42
C PRO A 97 3.13 -9.54 -28.59
N GLY A 98 2.75 -9.45 -27.31
CA GLY A 98 2.81 -10.56 -26.34
C GLY A 98 4.08 -10.61 -25.50
N GLU A 99 5.13 -9.88 -25.87
CA GLU A 99 6.37 -9.82 -25.07
C GLU A 99 6.22 -8.98 -23.81
N GLN A 100 6.90 -9.39 -22.76
CA GLN A 100 7.14 -8.58 -21.55
C GLN A 100 8.46 -7.86 -21.70
N VAL A 101 8.43 -6.55 -21.72
CA VAL A 101 9.60 -5.74 -22.05
C VAL A 101 9.71 -4.51 -21.17
N THR A 102 10.91 -3.97 -21.12
CA THR A 102 11.19 -2.65 -20.59
C THR A 102 11.67 -1.73 -21.73
N VAL A 103 11.05 -0.55 -21.82
CA VAL A 103 11.40 0.49 -22.78
C VAL A 103 11.84 1.74 -22.02
N ILE A 104 12.96 2.32 -22.41
CA ILE A 104 13.38 3.64 -21.93
C ILE A 104 12.95 4.65 -22.98
N ALA A 105 12.00 5.49 -22.63
CA ALA A 105 11.40 6.42 -23.58
C ALA A 105 11.02 7.76 -22.94
N ASN A 106 10.92 8.78 -23.75
CA ASN A 106 10.37 10.06 -23.33
C ASN A 106 8.84 10.01 -23.41
N LEU A 107 8.16 10.39 -22.34
CA LEU A 107 6.72 10.59 -22.34
C LEU A 107 6.40 11.94 -22.99
N TRP A 108 6.00 11.94 -24.25
CA TRP A 108 5.72 13.18 -25.00
C TRP A 108 4.38 13.80 -24.64
N ASP A 109 3.35 12.97 -24.51
CA ASP A 109 2.00 13.42 -24.19
C ASP A 109 1.30 12.43 -23.29
N VAL A 110 0.40 12.91 -22.46
CA VAL A 110 -0.48 12.09 -21.63
C VAL A 110 -1.84 12.76 -21.50
N ARG A 111 -2.90 11.99 -21.71
CA ARG A 111 -4.27 12.49 -21.64
C ARG A 111 -5.24 11.46 -21.09
N GLU A 112 -6.25 11.94 -20.38
CA GLU A 112 -7.37 11.11 -19.97
C GLU A 112 -8.40 11.06 -21.11
N ARG A 113 -8.86 9.85 -21.44
CA ARG A 113 -9.94 9.63 -22.38
C ARG A 113 -11.09 8.88 -21.73
N LYS A 114 -12.28 9.44 -21.78
CA LYS A 114 -13.50 8.77 -21.31
C LYS A 114 -13.92 7.71 -22.33
N ILE A 115 -14.13 6.48 -21.86
CA ILE A 115 -14.68 5.38 -22.66
C ILE A 115 -16.19 5.29 -22.46
N SER A 116 -16.65 5.53 -21.22
CA SER A 116 -18.07 5.53 -20.86
C SER A 116 -18.31 6.50 -19.71
N MET A 117 -19.59 6.63 -19.27
CA MET A 117 -19.95 7.51 -18.14
C MET A 117 -19.20 7.19 -16.84
N LYS A 118 -18.77 5.93 -16.66
CA LYS A 118 -18.11 5.47 -15.42
C LYS A 118 -16.65 5.02 -15.61
N ARG A 119 -16.13 5.00 -16.85
CA ARG A 119 -14.79 4.48 -17.14
C ARG A 119 -13.98 5.46 -17.97
N SER A 120 -12.80 5.79 -17.47
CA SER A 120 -11.76 6.53 -18.19
C SER A 120 -10.50 5.69 -18.28
N ILE A 121 -9.74 5.89 -19.32
CA ILE A 121 -8.37 5.40 -19.46
C ILE A 121 -7.42 6.58 -19.58
N VAL A 122 -6.17 6.35 -19.27
CA VAL A 122 -5.08 7.30 -19.52
C VAL A 122 -4.29 6.76 -20.71
N GLU A 123 -4.14 7.57 -21.74
CA GLU A 123 -3.32 7.27 -22.91
C GLU A 123 -2.07 8.13 -22.87
N GLY A 124 -0.91 7.53 -23.09
CA GLY A 124 0.38 8.22 -23.23
C GLY A 124 1.02 7.93 -24.57
N ILE A 125 1.81 8.86 -25.07
CA ILE A 125 2.67 8.69 -26.23
C ILE A 125 4.12 8.68 -25.74
N LEU A 126 4.77 7.54 -25.92
CA LEU A 126 6.16 7.31 -25.60
C LEU A 126 6.98 7.42 -26.89
N GLY A 127 8.16 7.97 -26.79
CA GLY A 127 9.09 8.05 -27.92
C GLY A 127 10.52 7.79 -27.50
N ASP A 128 11.23 7.00 -28.30
CA ASP A 128 12.68 6.85 -28.26
C ASP A 128 13.32 7.28 -29.58
N SER A 129 14.60 6.98 -29.79
CA SER A 129 15.32 7.28 -31.03
C SER A 129 14.85 6.44 -32.23
N THR A 130 14.05 5.38 -32.02
CA THR A 130 13.66 4.41 -33.04
C THR A 130 12.20 4.53 -33.47
N GLY A 131 11.34 5.13 -32.60
CA GLY A 131 9.94 5.26 -32.96
C GLY A 131 9.06 5.78 -31.83
N THR A 132 7.76 5.58 -32.01
CA THR A 132 6.73 5.96 -31.05
C THR A 132 5.89 4.76 -30.64
N LEU A 133 5.46 4.73 -29.38
CA LEU A 133 4.67 3.67 -28.78
C LEU A 133 3.53 4.27 -27.98
N HIS A 134 2.34 3.69 -28.06
CA HIS A 134 1.25 4.06 -27.19
C HIS A 134 1.36 3.33 -25.86
N ALA A 135 1.04 3.99 -24.77
CA ALA A 135 0.86 3.37 -23.47
C ALA A 135 -0.58 3.63 -22.99
N VAL A 136 -1.21 2.61 -22.41
CA VAL A 136 -2.61 2.69 -21.98
C VAL A 136 -2.69 2.22 -20.53
N TRP A 137 -3.23 3.06 -19.64
CA TRP A 137 -3.51 2.72 -18.25
C TRP A 137 -5.00 2.73 -17.98
N PHE A 138 -5.47 1.72 -17.27
CA PHE A 138 -6.87 1.62 -16.88
C PHE A 138 -7.19 2.36 -15.59
N ASN A 139 -6.17 2.78 -14.86
CA ASN A 139 -6.29 3.58 -13.65
C ASN A 139 -6.11 5.08 -13.99
N LYS A 140 -7.19 5.86 -13.90
CA LYS A 140 -7.16 7.30 -14.17
C LYS A 140 -6.25 8.11 -13.24
N TRP A 141 -6.00 7.63 -12.01
CA TRP A 141 -5.20 8.34 -11.03
C TRP A 141 -3.72 8.41 -11.39
N ILE A 142 -3.27 7.54 -12.30
CA ILE A 142 -1.89 7.50 -12.79
C ILE A 142 -1.48 8.82 -13.48
N ILE A 143 -2.44 9.55 -14.06
CA ILE A 143 -2.18 10.82 -14.76
C ILE A 143 -1.52 11.87 -13.85
N LYS A 144 -1.77 11.81 -12.54
CA LYS A 144 -1.17 12.73 -11.56
C LYS A 144 0.32 12.49 -11.34
N GLN A 145 0.80 11.30 -11.67
CA GLN A 145 2.18 10.87 -11.48
C GLN A 145 3.00 11.01 -12.76
N LEU A 146 2.34 10.98 -13.92
CA LEU A 146 2.96 11.10 -15.23
C LEU A 146 3.22 12.57 -15.56
N LYS A 147 4.47 12.90 -15.83
CA LYS A 147 4.88 14.25 -16.24
C LYS A 147 5.27 14.22 -17.72
N PRO A 148 4.60 14.96 -18.59
CA PRO A 148 5.03 15.11 -19.99
C PRO A 148 6.45 15.63 -20.09
N ASN A 149 7.14 15.26 -21.16
CA ASN A 149 8.55 15.59 -21.43
C ASN A 149 9.56 15.06 -20.39
N SER A 150 9.23 13.93 -19.74
CA SER A 150 10.15 13.20 -18.86
C SER A 150 10.60 11.89 -19.51
N MET A 151 11.88 11.58 -19.36
CA MET A 151 12.43 10.28 -19.74
C MET A 151 12.22 9.32 -18.59
N LEU A 152 11.54 8.22 -18.86
CA LEU A 152 11.14 7.22 -17.88
C LEU A 152 11.40 5.82 -18.44
N ARG A 153 11.53 4.88 -17.53
CA ARG A 153 11.52 3.46 -17.85
C ARG A 153 10.09 2.94 -17.75
N PHE A 154 9.60 2.32 -18.81
CA PHE A 154 8.28 1.73 -18.87
C PHE A 154 8.39 0.22 -19.02
N SER A 155 7.81 -0.53 -18.09
CA SER A 155 7.83 -1.99 -18.10
C SER A 155 6.42 -2.53 -18.20
N GLY A 156 6.17 -3.41 -19.16
CA GLY A 156 4.83 -3.94 -19.39
C GLY A 156 4.78 -4.95 -20.53
N THR A 157 3.59 -5.42 -20.80
CA THR A 157 3.32 -6.33 -21.92
C THR A 157 2.98 -5.54 -23.16
N VAL A 158 3.58 -5.90 -24.29
CA VAL A 158 3.28 -5.31 -25.60
C VAL A 158 1.96 -5.88 -26.11
N GLY A 159 0.96 -5.06 -26.22
CA GLY A 159 -0.33 -5.39 -26.78
C GLY A 159 -0.57 -4.71 -28.13
N LEU A 160 -1.77 -4.89 -28.65
CA LEU A 160 -2.28 -4.18 -29.83
C LEU A 160 -3.49 -3.34 -29.44
N HIS A 161 -3.36 -2.03 -29.54
CA HIS A 161 -4.47 -1.11 -29.33
C HIS A 161 -4.80 -0.41 -30.67
N ARG A 162 -6.02 -0.65 -31.17
CA ARG A 162 -6.48 -0.10 -32.48
C ARG A 162 -5.53 -0.44 -33.63
N GLY A 163 -4.98 -1.65 -33.65
CA GLY A 163 -4.05 -2.11 -34.68
C GLY A 163 -2.62 -1.57 -34.57
N LYS A 164 -2.31 -0.80 -33.55
CA LYS A 164 -0.96 -0.30 -33.27
C LYS A 164 -0.39 -0.96 -32.02
N LYS A 165 0.93 -1.18 -32.02
CA LYS A 165 1.64 -1.67 -30.84
C LYS A 165 1.45 -0.70 -29.67
N SER A 166 1.18 -1.22 -28.49
CA SER A 166 0.98 -0.45 -27.25
C SER A 166 1.51 -1.20 -26.06
N LEU A 167 1.94 -0.48 -25.02
CA LEU A 167 2.15 -1.06 -23.70
C LEU A 167 0.85 -1.00 -22.90
N GLU A 168 0.43 -2.13 -22.37
CA GLU A 168 -0.78 -2.25 -21.56
C GLU A 168 -0.45 -2.15 -20.09
N ASN A 169 -1.03 -1.12 -19.45
CA ASN A 169 -0.89 -0.83 -18.02
C ASN A 169 0.57 -0.88 -17.52
N PRO A 170 1.54 -0.24 -18.24
CA PRO A 170 2.94 -0.35 -17.86
C PRO A 170 3.22 0.27 -16.49
N VAL A 171 4.14 -0.37 -15.75
CA VAL A 171 4.80 0.22 -14.59
C VAL A 171 5.85 1.20 -15.10
N PHE A 172 6.13 2.29 -14.38
CA PHE A 172 7.12 3.27 -14.77
C PHE A 172 7.96 3.77 -13.59
N GLU A 173 9.19 4.14 -13.87
CA GLU A 173 10.17 4.67 -12.94
C GLU A 173 10.88 5.90 -13.54
#